data_52567e054b26420fbe76eff2e627b3a8
#
_entry.id   52567e054b26420fbe76eff2e627b3a8
#
_cell.length_a   1.000
_cell.length_b   1.000
_cell.length_c   1.000
_cell.angle_alpha   90.00
_cell.angle_beta   90.00
_cell.angle_gamma   90.00
#
_symmetry.space_group_name_H-M   'P 1'
#
loop_
_entity.id
_entity.type
_entity.pdbx_description
1 polymer ?
#
loop_
_entity_poly.entity_id
_entity_poly.type
_entity_poly.pdbx_seq_one_letter_code
_entity_poly.pdbx_strand_id
1 'polypeptide(L)'
;LSGLLGVLAGLPLAYNKDLQEDKGYLFDAVDTVELLLPAFSGMVATLTVREDRMAAAAEGGFLAATDLADHLVRLGWPFRRAHEAVGRLVRACIDEDIGLAEAGPAQLAAAGLGDVRVPPLTAEASVEAKAATGGTARAAVLDQLEAAQGLVAAW
;
A
#
# COMPACT_ATOMS: atom_id res chain seq x y z
N LEU A 1 -10.42 0.16 -24.91
CA LEU A 1 -9.40 -0.89 -25.17
C LEU A 1 -10.05 -2.26 -25.39
N SER A 2 -11.03 -2.69 -24.59
CA SER A 2 -11.70 -4.00 -24.77
C SER A 2 -12.38 -4.13 -26.13
N GLY A 3 -13.02 -3.05 -26.62
CA GLY A 3 -13.63 -3.03 -27.97
C GLY A 3 -12.59 -3.22 -29.07
N LEU A 4 -11.43 -2.57 -28.97
CA LEU A 4 -10.32 -2.73 -29.90
C LEU A 4 -9.79 -4.17 -29.94
N LEU A 5 -9.63 -4.79 -28.78
CA LEU A 5 -9.24 -6.22 -28.68
C LEU A 5 -10.31 -7.14 -29.29
N GLY A 6 -11.60 -6.79 -29.14
CA GLY A 6 -12.71 -7.52 -29.76
C GLY A 6 -12.67 -7.50 -31.27
N VAL A 7 -12.36 -6.34 -31.88
CA VAL A 7 -12.17 -6.22 -33.33
C VAL A 7 -11.03 -7.13 -33.81
N LEU A 8 -9.87 -7.06 -33.11
CA LEU A 8 -8.71 -7.88 -33.47
C LEU A 8 -8.98 -9.39 -33.35
N ALA A 9 -9.71 -9.80 -32.31
CA ALA A 9 -10.02 -11.23 -32.08
C ALA A 9 -11.00 -11.82 -33.12
N GLY A 10 -11.81 -10.99 -33.73
CA GLY A 10 -12.82 -11.39 -34.72
C GLY A 10 -12.38 -11.34 -36.18
N LEU A 11 -11.14 -10.92 -36.45
CA LEU A 11 -10.66 -10.72 -37.82
C LEU A 11 -10.58 -12.04 -38.62
N PRO A 12 -11.06 -12.07 -39.89
CA PRO A 12 -10.83 -13.19 -40.79
C PRO A 12 -9.36 -13.25 -41.25
N LEU A 13 -8.96 -14.40 -41.81
CA LEU A 13 -7.58 -14.61 -42.29
C LEU A 13 -7.19 -13.75 -43.51
N ALA A 14 -8.14 -13.14 -44.18
CA ALA A 14 -7.91 -12.30 -45.36
C ALA A 14 -8.91 -11.15 -45.44
N TYR A 15 -8.53 -10.05 -46.09
CA TYR A 15 -9.36 -8.87 -46.32
C TYR A 15 -9.89 -8.23 -45.00
N ASN A 16 -9.00 -7.69 -44.22
CA ASN A 16 -9.24 -7.16 -42.89
C ASN A 16 -9.93 -5.78 -42.88
N LYS A 17 -11.07 -5.62 -43.58
CA LYS A 17 -11.81 -4.37 -43.65
C LYS A 17 -12.30 -3.91 -42.26
N ASP A 18 -12.58 -4.84 -41.36
CA ASP A 18 -13.02 -4.57 -39.99
C ASP A 18 -12.00 -3.80 -39.18
N LEU A 19 -10.71 -3.80 -39.56
CA LEU A 19 -9.68 -2.92 -38.98
C LEU A 19 -9.96 -1.43 -39.18
N GLN A 20 -10.88 -1.05 -40.08
CA GLN A 20 -11.29 0.35 -40.22
C GLN A 20 -12.10 0.86 -39.03
N GLU A 21 -12.66 -0.04 -38.23
CA GLU A 21 -13.42 0.28 -37.01
C GLU A 21 -12.52 0.55 -35.81
N ASP A 22 -11.20 0.37 -35.93
CA ASP A 22 -10.22 0.64 -34.86
C ASP A 22 -10.21 2.11 -34.42
N LYS A 23 -10.47 3.03 -35.36
CA LYS A 23 -10.39 4.47 -35.14
C LYS A 23 -11.41 4.98 -34.13
N GLY A 24 -12.65 4.45 -34.17
CA GLY A 24 -13.68 4.83 -33.21
C GLY A 24 -13.24 4.58 -31.76
N TYR A 25 -12.71 3.39 -31.49
CA TYR A 25 -12.19 3.03 -30.15
C TYR A 25 -10.95 3.83 -29.75
N LEU A 26 -10.09 4.15 -30.72
CA LEU A 26 -8.90 4.96 -30.45
C LEU A 26 -9.30 6.39 -30.10
N PHE A 27 -10.18 7.01 -30.88
CA PHE A 27 -10.61 8.38 -30.64
C PHE A 27 -11.37 8.51 -29.31
N ASP A 28 -12.28 7.59 -29.00
CA ASP A 28 -12.97 7.56 -27.73
C ASP A 28 -11.98 7.44 -26.53
N ALA A 29 -10.92 6.63 -26.69
CA ALA A 29 -9.87 6.55 -25.69
C ALA A 29 -9.06 7.84 -25.53
N VAL A 30 -8.74 8.51 -26.64
CA VAL A 30 -8.04 9.81 -26.63
C VAL A 30 -8.90 10.87 -25.97
N ASP A 31 -10.16 11.02 -26.40
CA ASP A 31 -11.11 11.98 -25.84
C ASP A 31 -11.27 11.78 -24.32
N THR A 32 -11.37 10.50 -23.89
CA THR A 32 -11.45 10.15 -22.48
C THR A 32 -10.20 10.60 -21.71
N VAL A 33 -9.01 10.36 -22.25
CA VAL A 33 -7.74 10.76 -21.61
C VAL A 33 -7.61 12.28 -21.57
N GLU A 34 -7.95 12.97 -22.66
CA GLU A 34 -7.92 14.45 -22.73
C GLU A 34 -8.85 15.10 -21.70
N LEU A 35 -10.00 14.47 -21.41
CA LEU A 35 -10.90 14.93 -20.37
C LEU A 35 -10.40 14.61 -18.97
N LEU A 36 -9.85 13.41 -18.77
CA LEU A 36 -9.40 12.94 -17.45
C LEU A 36 -8.15 13.66 -16.94
N LEU A 37 -7.16 13.87 -17.79
CA LEU A 37 -5.87 14.43 -17.36
C LEU A 37 -6.00 15.83 -16.71
N PRO A 38 -6.73 16.80 -17.29
CA PRO A 38 -6.93 18.09 -16.64
C PRO A 38 -7.71 17.97 -15.32
N ALA A 39 -8.70 17.08 -15.27
CA ALA A 39 -9.49 16.86 -14.04
C ALA A 39 -8.63 16.28 -12.91
N PHE A 40 -7.80 15.26 -13.20
CA PHE A 40 -6.85 14.72 -12.24
C PHE A 40 -5.79 15.73 -11.81
N SER A 41 -5.26 16.49 -12.76
CA SER A 41 -4.28 17.53 -12.46
C SER A 41 -4.85 18.58 -11.52
N GLY A 42 -6.10 19.03 -11.78
CA GLY A 42 -6.81 19.95 -10.89
C GLY A 42 -7.09 19.36 -9.52
N MET A 43 -7.49 18.09 -9.46
CA MET A 43 -7.72 17.37 -8.21
C MET A 43 -6.44 17.29 -7.36
N VAL A 44 -5.30 16.93 -7.97
CA VAL A 44 -4.02 16.84 -7.25
C VAL A 44 -3.54 18.23 -6.82
N ALA A 45 -3.66 19.25 -7.69
CA ALA A 45 -3.24 20.62 -7.38
C ALA A 45 -4.03 21.25 -6.22
N THR A 46 -5.27 20.84 -6.02
CA THR A 46 -6.14 21.36 -4.96
C THR A 46 -6.23 20.43 -3.74
N LEU A 47 -5.50 19.33 -3.73
CA LEU A 47 -5.51 18.37 -2.64
C LEU A 47 -4.96 19.01 -1.35
N THR A 48 -5.72 18.91 -0.27
CA THR A 48 -5.27 19.30 1.07
C THR A 48 -5.13 18.07 1.96
N VAL A 49 -3.91 17.80 2.40
CA VAL A 49 -3.64 16.68 3.30
C VAL A 49 -4.05 17.06 4.73
N ARG A 50 -4.85 16.22 5.35
CA ARG A 50 -5.28 16.36 6.75
C ARG A 50 -4.38 15.49 7.63
N GLU A 51 -3.14 15.97 7.86
CA GLU A 51 -2.08 15.22 8.55
C GLU A 51 -2.51 14.73 9.93
N ASP A 52 -3.19 15.59 10.70
CA ASP A 52 -3.73 15.28 12.02
C ASP A 52 -4.69 14.09 12.01
N ARG A 53 -5.61 14.08 11.04
CA ARG A 53 -6.59 13.00 10.89
C ARG A 53 -5.97 11.71 10.36
N MET A 54 -5.02 11.83 9.44
CA MET A 54 -4.31 10.67 8.89
C MET A 54 -3.45 10.02 9.97
N ALA A 55 -2.73 10.81 10.78
CA ALA A 55 -1.96 10.30 11.90
C ALA A 55 -2.87 9.58 12.92
N ALA A 56 -3.96 10.21 13.36
CA ALA A 56 -4.90 9.60 14.29
C ALA A 56 -5.52 8.29 13.75
N ALA A 57 -5.84 8.24 12.45
CA ALA A 57 -6.35 7.03 11.82
C ALA A 57 -5.29 5.92 11.73
N ALA A 58 -4.03 6.28 11.53
CA ALA A 58 -2.91 5.34 11.45
C ALA A 58 -2.49 4.77 12.82
N GLU A 59 -2.71 5.51 13.90
CA GLU A 59 -2.47 5.02 15.27
C GLU A 59 -3.59 4.09 15.78
N GLY A 60 -4.75 4.11 15.11
CA GLY A 60 -5.91 3.33 15.53
C GLY A 60 -5.82 1.84 15.17
N GLY A 61 -6.45 1.01 15.99
CA GLY A 61 -6.62 -0.41 15.72
C GLY A 61 -5.34 -1.23 15.85
N PHE A 62 -5.25 -2.30 15.05
CA PHE A 62 -4.16 -3.28 15.11
C PHE A 62 -3.29 -3.27 13.86
N LEU A 63 -3.09 -2.11 13.21
CA LEU A 63 -2.34 -1.99 11.95
C LEU A 63 -0.89 -2.44 12.09
N ALA A 64 -0.25 -2.20 13.24
CA ALA A 64 1.12 -2.62 13.52
C ALA A 64 1.26 -4.12 13.86
N ALA A 65 0.18 -4.90 13.88
CA ALA A 65 0.25 -6.33 14.18
C ALA A 65 1.11 -7.10 13.14
N THR A 66 1.02 -6.72 11.87
CA THR A 66 1.85 -7.32 10.82
C THR A 66 3.33 -7.00 10.99
N ASP A 67 3.66 -5.78 11.43
CA ASP A 67 5.05 -5.38 11.68
C ASP A 67 5.66 -6.18 12.83
N LEU A 68 4.86 -6.50 13.87
CA LEU A 68 5.30 -7.38 14.94
C LEU A 68 5.54 -8.81 14.44
N ALA A 69 4.67 -9.34 13.57
CA ALA A 69 4.88 -10.65 12.97
C ALA A 69 6.17 -10.68 12.12
N ASP A 70 6.39 -9.67 11.31
CA ASP A 70 7.62 -9.51 10.52
C ASP A 70 8.87 -9.39 11.39
N HIS A 71 8.76 -8.68 12.52
CA HIS A 71 9.84 -8.59 13.49
C HIS A 71 10.21 -9.96 14.07
N LEU A 72 9.23 -10.77 14.45
CA LEU A 72 9.45 -12.12 14.94
C LEU A 72 10.11 -13.02 13.90
N VAL A 73 9.70 -12.89 12.62
CA VAL A 73 10.32 -13.61 11.52
C VAL A 73 11.80 -13.21 11.34
N ARG A 74 12.12 -11.93 11.45
CA ARG A 74 13.52 -11.45 11.44
C ARG A 74 14.34 -12.00 12.61
N LEU A 75 13.70 -12.29 13.75
CA LEU A 75 14.32 -12.99 14.89
C LEU A 75 14.43 -14.51 14.67
N GLY A 76 14.07 -15.03 13.51
CA GLY A 76 14.18 -16.45 13.13
C GLY A 76 12.94 -17.30 13.46
N TRP A 77 11.81 -16.68 13.81
CA TRP A 77 10.58 -17.46 14.03
C TRP A 77 9.98 -17.92 12.70
N PRO A 78 9.46 -19.15 12.61
CA PRO A 78 8.63 -19.55 11.48
C PRO A 78 7.40 -18.62 11.37
N PHE A 79 7.09 -18.15 10.17
CA PHE A 79 5.99 -17.19 9.94
C PHE A 79 4.66 -17.61 10.60
N ARG A 80 4.28 -18.88 10.45
CA ARG A 80 3.04 -19.40 11.06
C ARG A 80 3.02 -19.20 12.58
N ARG A 81 4.13 -19.52 13.26
CA ARG A 81 4.27 -19.35 14.70
C ARG A 81 4.21 -17.87 15.10
N ALA A 82 4.89 -17.01 14.35
CA ALA A 82 4.86 -15.57 14.57
C ALA A 82 3.43 -15.03 14.44
N HIS A 83 2.73 -15.37 13.36
CA HIS A 83 1.37 -14.96 13.11
C HIS A 83 0.40 -15.43 14.20
N GLU A 84 0.51 -16.69 14.66
CA GLU A 84 -0.32 -17.23 15.75
C GLU A 84 -0.07 -16.49 17.08
N ALA A 85 1.19 -16.17 17.40
CA ALA A 85 1.52 -15.45 18.62
C ALA A 85 0.95 -14.02 18.60
N VAL A 86 1.12 -13.32 17.47
CA VAL A 86 0.54 -11.98 17.27
C VAL A 86 -0.98 -12.02 17.30
N GLY A 87 -1.61 -13.04 16.69
CA GLY A 87 -3.06 -13.23 16.75
C GLY A 87 -3.58 -13.41 18.19
N ARG A 88 -2.85 -14.14 19.06
CA ARG A 88 -3.19 -14.25 20.48
C ARG A 88 -3.07 -12.91 21.20
N LEU A 89 -2.01 -12.14 20.90
CA LEU A 89 -1.83 -10.80 21.49
C LEU A 89 -2.97 -9.86 21.11
N VAL A 90 -3.31 -9.80 19.80
CA VAL A 90 -4.42 -9.00 19.29
C VAL A 90 -5.74 -9.38 19.98
N ARG A 91 -5.99 -10.68 20.13
CA ARG A 91 -7.20 -11.16 20.84
C ARG A 91 -7.23 -10.69 22.28
N ALA A 92 -6.12 -10.82 23.01
CA ALA A 92 -6.02 -10.37 24.40
C ALA A 92 -6.27 -8.85 24.52
N CYS A 93 -5.72 -8.06 23.60
CA CYS A 93 -5.97 -6.62 23.56
C CYS A 93 -7.44 -6.27 23.28
N ILE A 94 -8.09 -7.00 22.36
CA ILE A 94 -9.53 -6.82 22.06
C ILE A 94 -10.38 -7.16 23.29
N ASP A 95 -10.08 -8.26 23.97
CA ASP A 95 -10.85 -8.71 25.12
C ASP A 95 -10.74 -7.74 26.31
N GLU A 96 -9.64 -6.97 26.40
CA GLU A 96 -9.38 -5.95 27.42
C GLU A 96 -9.69 -4.51 26.95
N ASP A 97 -10.16 -4.32 25.71
CA ASP A 97 -10.45 -3.01 25.08
C ASP A 97 -9.26 -2.05 25.11
N ILE A 98 -8.05 -2.57 24.81
CA ILE A 98 -6.80 -1.79 24.72
C ILE A 98 -6.19 -1.86 23.33
N GLY A 99 -5.39 -0.84 22.98
CA GLY A 99 -4.60 -0.82 21.76
C GLY A 99 -3.39 -1.76 21.80
N LEU A 100 -2.88 -2.17 20.64
CA LEU A 100 -1.71 -3.04 20.55
C LEU A 100 -0.45 -2.42 21.19
N ALA A 101 -0.30 -1.11 21.09
CA ALA A 101 0.81 -0.37 21.68
C ALA A 101 0.72 -0.29 23.22
N GLU A 102 -0.46 -0.54 23.79
CA GLU A 102 -0.72 -0.54 25.24
C GLU A 102 -0.54 -1.92 25.87
N ALA A 103 -0.27 -2.96 25.05
CA ALA A 103 -0.06 -4.31 25.52
C ALA A 103 1.13 -4.39 26.48
N GLY A 104 0.86 -4.77 27.72
CA GLY A 104 1.85 -4.89 28.78
C GLY A 104 2.48 -6.30 28.86
N PRO A 105 3.36 -6.50 29.85
CA PRO A 105 4.05 -7.78 30.04
C PRO A 105 3.11 -8.99 30.22
N ALA A 106 1.93 -8.79 30.80
CA ALA A 106 0.96 -9.88 31.03
C ALA A 106 0.38 -10.37 29.70
N GLN A 107 -0.06 -9.47 28.81
CA GLN A 107 -0.60 -9.80 27.50
C GLN A 107 0.49 -10.41 26.60
N LEU A 108 1.71 -9.87 26.65
CA LEU A 108 2.86 -10.42 25.91
C LEU A 108 3.19 -11.84 26.38
N ALA A 109 3.22 -12.09 27.69
CA ALA A 109 3.48 -13.42 28.22
C ALA A 109 2.37 -14.41 27.83
N ALA A 110 1.10 -14.03 27.93
CA ALA A 110 -0.03 -14.85 27.52
C ALA A 110 0.00 -15.19 26.02
N ALA A 111 0.52 -14.28 25.19
CA ALA A 111 0.72 -14.50 23.76
C ALA A 111 1.96 -15.37 23.44
N GLY A 112 2.79 -15.70 24.43
CA GLY A 112 4.07 -16.40 24.24
C GLY A 112 5.20 -15.50 23.72
N LEU A 113 5.12 -14.20 24.02
CA LEU A 113 6.06 -13.15 23.61
C LEU A 113 6.82 -12.53 24.80
N GLY A 114 6.69 -13.12 26.01
CA GLY A 114 7.26 -12.55 27.25
C GLY A 114 8.77 -12.31 27.21
N ASP A 115 9.51 -13.13 26.49
CA ASP A 115 10.98 -13.02 26.34
C ASP A 115 11.39 -12.24 25.07
N VAL A 116 10.42 -11.70 24.31
CA VAL A 116 10.69 -11.00 23.06
C VAL A 116 10.76 -9.50 23.31
N ARG A 117 11.83 -8.87 22.82
CA ARG A 117 11.89 -7.42 22.75
C ARG A 117 10.98 -6.93 21.62
N VAL A 118 9.80 -6.46 21.99
CA VAL A 118 8.84 -5.88 21.04
C VAL A 118 9.33 -4.49 20.60
N PRO A 119 9.36 -4.21 19.27
CA PRO A 119 9.69 -2.87 18.77
C PRO A 119 8.55 -1.89 19.07
N PRO A 120 8.76 -0.57 18.92
CA PRO A 120 7.66 0.39 18.97
C PRO A 120 6.60 0.03 17.92
N LEU A 121 5.35 -0.11 18.36
CA LEU A 121 4.20 -0.46 17.51
C LEU A 121 3.43 0.80 17.13
N THR A 122 4.12 1.81 16.64
CA THR A 122 3.58 3.10 16.19
C THR A 122 3.54 3.17 14.65
N ALA A 123 2.68 4.04 14.12
CA ALA A 123 2.62 4.29 12.68
C ALA A 123 3.97 4.77 12.12
N GLU A 124 4.66 5.64 12.84
CA GLU A 124 5.98 6.14 12.44
C GLU A 124 7.02 5.01 12.35
N ALA A 125 7.10 4.16 13.37
CA ALA A 125 8.03 3.02 13.37
C ALA A 125 7.71 2.03 12.24
N SER A 126 6.43 1.81 11.94
CA SER A 126 5.98 0.98 10.82
C SER A 126 6.45 1.55 9.48
N VAL A 127 6.25 2.84 9.25
CA VAL A 127 6.66 3.54 8.03
C VAL A 127 8.17 3.46 7.84
N GLU A 128 8.95 3.82 8.87
CA GLU A 128 10.42 3.84 8.81
C GLU A 128 11.05 2.45 8.66
N ALA A 129 10.37 1.39 9.10
CA ALA A 129 10.84 0.02 8.90
C ALA A 129 10.82 -0.44 7.43
N LYS A 130 10.14 0.25 6.55
CA LYS A 130 9.98 -0.07 5.12
C LYS A 130 11.01 0.67 4.25
N ALA A 131 12.29 0.41 4.46
CA ALA A 131 13.41 1.12 3.83
C ALA A 131 13.88 0.53 2.47
N ALA A 132 13.23 -0.52 1.98
CA ALA A 132 13.55 -1.06 0.65
C ALA A 132 13.15 -0.09 -0.47
N THR A 133 13.73 -0.25 -1.66
CA THR A 133 13.33 0.52 -2.86
C THR A 133 11.82 0.39 -3.09
N GLY A 134 11.14 1.52 -3.24
CA GLY A 134 9.67 1.57 -3.32
C GLY A 134 8.97 1.54 -1.95
N GLY A 135 9.72 1.49 -0.85
CA GLY A 135 9.19 1.52 0.51
C GLY A 135 8.74 2.90 0.96
N THR A 136 8.12 2.95 2.14
CA THR A 136 7.53 4.17 2.71
C THR A 136 8.45 4.91 3.68
N ALA A 137 9.62 4.36 4.04
CA ALA A 137 10.58 5.07 4.88
C ALA A 137 10.96 6.40 4.24
N ARG A 138 11.13 7.44 5.07
CA ARG A 138 11.42 8.81 4.60
C ARG A 138 12.56 8.86 3.57
N ALA A 139 13.66 8.16 3.83
CA ALA A 139 14.80 8.10 2.91
C ALA A 139 14.40 7.51 1.55
N ALA A 140 13.70 6.36 1.57
CA ALA A 140 13.26 5.70 0.34
C ALA A 140 12.28 6.57 -0.48
N VAL A 141 11.40 7.32 0.18
CA VAL A 141 10.47 8.25 -0.48
C VAL A 141 11.23 9.43 -1.10
N LEU A 142 12.23 9.99 -0.41
CA LEU A 142 13.04 11.09 -0.95
C LEU A 142 13.83 10.66 -2.19
N ASP A 143 14.43 9.47 -2.17
CA ASP A 143 15.12 8.89 -3.33
C ASP A 143 14.18 8.72 -4.54
N GLN A 144 12.95 8.26 -4.29
CA GLN A 144 11.92 8.11 -5.33
C GLN A 144 11.47 9.47 -5.89
N LEU A 145 11.33 10.48 -5.03
CA LEU A 145 10.98 11.85 -5.46
C LEU A 145 12.07 12.45 -6.32
N GLU A 146 13.34 12.31 -5.93
CA GLU A 146 14.47 12.79 -6.72
C GLU A 146 14.51 12.12 -8.10
N ALA A 147 14.35 10.80 -8.16
CA ALA A 147 14.27 10.06 -9.40
C ALA A 147 13.10 10.53 -10.29
N ALA A 148 11.91 10.74 -9.71
CA ALA A 148 10.74 11.21 -10.44
C ALA A 148 10.93 12.66 -10.97
N GLN A 149 11.50 13.54 -10.15
CA GLN A 149 11.84 14.91 -10.58
C GLN A 149 12.83 14.91 -11.73
N GLY A 150 13.84 14.04 -11.70
CA GLY A 150 14.79 13.87 -12.79
C GLY A 150 14.12 13.43 -14.10
N LEU A 151 13.17 12.52 -14.02
CA LEU A 151 12.39 12.09 -15.19
C LEU A 151 11.54 13.23 -15.76
N VAL A 152 10.83 13.97 -14.93
CA VAL A 152 9.98 15.09 -15.37
C VAL A 152 10.81 16.21 -15.99
N ALA A 153 12.01 16.51 -15.44
CA ALA A 153 12.90 17.54 -15.96
C ALA A 153 13.53 17.17 -17.33
N ALA A 154 13.54 15.88 -17.68
CA ALA A 154 14.07 15.39 -18.95
C ALA A 154 13.04 15.40 -20.10
N TRP A 155 11.79 15.74 -19.81
CA TRP A 155 10.68 15.89 -20.78
C TRP A 155 10.49 17.34 -21.17
#